data_a6948c5560da5a4528cd516ea9404621
#
_entry.id   a6948c5560da5a4528cd516ea9404621
#
_cell.length_a   1.000
_cell.length_b   1.000
_cell.length_c   1.000
_cell.angle_alpha   90.00
_cell.angle_beta   90.00
_cell.angle_gamma   90.00
#
_symmetry.space_group_name_H-M   'P 1'
#
loop_
_entity.id
_entity.type
_entity.pdbx_description
1 polymer ?
#
loop_
_entity_poly.entity_id
_entity_poly.type
_entity_poly.pdbx_seq_one_letter_code
_entity_poly.pdbx_strand_id
1 'polypeptide(L)'
;MPIIITGIITVVIVIIVVLATRSKGRPSGENRPGNTSGGNKPGFWEWIFTPEYKRVGIRGEEAAVSEIQSVLREGDRLFTNVSIEYDGKPAELDNVVVNKYGVFIIEVKNYTGRIIGGEDDYEWQKFKTTVAGNTYEKTVKNPIKQVKRQVYILARYLEYYGPKVWVRGYAILLHNNSPVQSEYMLTSIADIDRAIHTADRRMLDAKTVEKVSELLS
;
A
#
# COMPACT_ATOMS: atom_id res chain seq x y z
N MET A 1 -0.13 -24.60 23.93
CA MET A 1 0.66 -23.43 23.52
C MET A 1 -0.25 -22.21 23.30
N PRO A 2 -0.56 -21.43 24.35
CA PRO A 2 -1.35 -20.20 24.17
C PRO A 2 -0.64 -18.93 24.70
N ILE A 3 0.70 -18.91 24.82
CA ILE A 3 1.40 -17.81 25.50
C ILE A 3 1.90 -16.71 24.55
N ILE A 4 1.99 -16.99 23.24
CA ILE A 4 2.58 -16.03 22.26
C ILE A 4 1.56 -14.99 21.78
N ILE A 5 0.26 -15.32 21.75
CA ILE A 5 -0.79 -14.40 21.26
C ILE A 5 -1.08 -13.27 22.25
N THR A 6 -0.90 -13.51 23.55
CA THR A 6 -1.16 -12.51 24.60
C THR A 6 -0.12 -11.38 24.61
N GLY A 7 1.12 -11.65 24.22
CA GLY A 7 2.21 -10.66 24.21
C GLY A 7 2.04 -9.56 23.16
N ILE A 8 1.53 -9.90 21.97
CA ILE A 8 1.37 -8.94 20.85
C ILE A 8 0.22 -7.97 21.11
N ILE A 9 -0.88 -8.46 21.71
CA ILE A 9 -2.04 -7.61 22.06
C ILE A 9 -1.66 -6.58 23.13
N THR A 10 -0.82 -6.97 24.09
CA THR A 10 -0.40 -6.07 25.19
C THR A 10 0.50 -4.94 24.69
N VAL A 11 1.38 -5.18 23.72
CA VAL A 11 2.26 -4.15 23.16
C VAL A 11 1.47 -3.11 22.36
N VAL A 12 0.47 -3.53 21.57
CA VAL A 12 -0.39 -2.62 20.80
C VAL A 12 -1.24 -1.73 21.72
N ILE A 13 -1.78 -2.27 22.83
CA ILE A 13 -2.56 -1.49 23.81
C ILE A 13 -1.69 -0.47 24.54
N VAL A 14 -0.45 -0.79 24.88
CA VAL A 14 0.49 0.14 25.56
C VAL A 14 0.85 1.31 24.64
N ILE A 15 1.05 1.09 23.33
CA ILE A 15 1.36 2.15 22.37
C ILE A 15 0.16 3.10 22.22
N ILE A 16 -1.07 2.59 22.17
CA ILE A 16 -2.29 3.40 22.09
C ILE A 16 -2.48 4.25 23.35
N VAL A 17 -2.21 3.72 24.54
CA VAL A 17 -2.34 4.46 25.82
C VAL A 17 -1.28 5.56 25.94
N VAL A 18 -0.04 5.33 25.51
CA VAL A 18 1.03 6.34 25.55
C VAL A 18 0.77 7.51 24.60
N LEU A 19 0.15 7.27 23.44
CA LEU A 19 -0.25 8.33 22.50
C LEU A 19 -1.45 9.15 23.00
N ALA A 20 -2.40 8.53 23.73
CA ALA A 20 -3.56 9.21 24.31
C ALA A 20 -3.22 10.11 25.49
N THR A 21 -2.18 9.81 26.29
CA THR A 21 -1.79 10.60 27.46
C THR A 21 -0.93 11.83 27.13
N ARG A 22 -0.34 11.93 25.94
CA ARG A 22 0.43 13.10 25.50
C ARG A 22 -0.41 14.27 24.97
N SER A 23 -1.74 14.10 24.83
CA SER A 23 -2.64 15.11 24.26
C SER A 23 -3.36 16.02 25.29
N LYS A 24 -3.00 15.96 26.60
CA LYS A 24 -3.59 16.85 27.60
C LYS A 24 -2.56 17.82 28.15
N GLY A 25 -2.56 19.04 27.60
CA GLY A 25 -1.90 20.17 28.25
C GLY A 25 -1.69 21.39 27.34
N ARG A 26 -2.71 22.26 27.25
CA ARG A 26 -2.57 23.73 27.41
C ARG A 26 -3.94 24.41 27.45
N PRO A 27 -4.16 25.35 28.40
CA PRO A 27 -5.40 26.08 28.50
C PRO A 27 -5.35 27.46 27.86
N SER A 28 -6.53 27.89 27.42
CA SER A 28 -7.16 29.23 27.36
C SER A 28 -6.42 30.44 26.82
N GLY A 29 -7.12 31.14 25.94
CA GLY A 29 -6.95 32.54 25.60
C GLY A 29 -7.92 33.03 24.54
N GLU A 30 -9.03 33.59 24.99
CA GLU A 30 -9.75 34.74 24.51
C GLU A 30 -10.53 34.78 23.19
N ASN A 31 -11.77 35.13 23.35
CA ASN A 31 -12.86 35.45 22.42
C ASN A 31 -12.56 36.51 21.36
N ARG A 32 -13.05 36.27 20.12
CA ARG A 32 -13.74 37.29 19.31
C ARG A 32 -14.70 36.64 18.31
N PRO A 33 -15.92 37.17 18.10
CA PRO A 33 -16.89 36.58 17.17
C PRO A 33 -16.67 37.14 15.75
N GLY A 34 -16.57 36.23 14.79
CA GLY A 34 -16.55 36.54 13.36
C GLY A 34 -17.37 35.51 12.62
N ASN A 35 -18.58 35.92 12.25
CA ASN A 35 -19.54 35.21 11.44
C ASN A 35 -19.04 34.98 10.02
N THR A 36 -18.84 33.73 9.57
CA THR A 36 -18.94 33.37 8.16
C THR A 36 -19.37 31.90 8.04
N SER A 37 -20.51 31.71 7.42
CA SER A 37 -21.08 30.43 6.97
C SER A 37 -20.13 29.79 5.94
N GLY A 38 -19.36 28.80 6.38
CA GLY A 38 -18.59 27.91 5.53
C GLY A 38 -18.83 26.48 6.01
N GLY A 39 -19.52 25.67 5.20
CA GLY A 39 -19.76 24.27 5.50
C GLY A 39 -18.44 23.55 5.82
N ASN A 40 -18.35 23.03 7.00
CA ASN A 40 -17.21 22.26 7.52
C ASN A 40 -17.04 21.01 6.66
N LYS A 41 -16.11 21.01 5.73
CA LYS A 41 -15.68 19.78 5.08
C LYS A 41 -14.91 18.99 6.12
N PRO A 42 -15.32 17.74 6.43
CA PRO A 42 -14.56 16.90 7.36
C PRO A 42 -13.11 16.83 6.93
N GLY A 43 -12.19 17.00 7.87
CA GLY A 43 -10.76 16.96 7.61
C GLY A 43 -10.37 15.59 7.00
N PHE A 44 -9.37 15.58 6.15
CA PHE A 44 -8.82 14.38 5.50
C PHE A 44 -8.64 13.20 6.47
N TRP A 45 -8.32 13.45 7.73
CA TRP A 45 -8.12 12.46 8.78
C TRP A 45 -9.41 11.86 9.35
N GLU A 46 -10.48 12.66 9.49
CA GLU A 46 -11.80 12.15 9.94
C GLU A 46 -12.41 11.18 8.93
N TRP A 47 -12.15 11.40 7.64
CA TRP A 47 -12.64 10.54 6.57
C TRP A 47 -11.92 9.18 6.52
N ILE A 48 -10.65 9.11 6.95
CA ILE A 48 -9.86 7.87 7.04
C ILE A 48 -10.31 6.96 8.19
N PHE A 49 -10.92 7.51 9.24
CA PHE A 49 -11.25 6.77 10.47
C PHE A 49 -12.67 6.25 10.56
N THR A 50 -13.50 6.27 9.50
CA THR A 50 -14.82 5.63 9.54
C THR A 50 -14.69 4.10 9.53
N PRO A 51 -15.28 3.38 10.50
CA PRO A 51 -15.12 1.92 10.66
C PRO A 51 -15.48 1.08 9.42
N GLU A 52 -16.45 1.51 8.61
CA GLU A 52 -16.86 0.82 7.39
C GLU A 52 -15.81 0.89 6.28
N TYR A 53 -15.13 2.02 6.12
CA TYR A 53 -14.10 2.17 5.11
C TYR A 53 -12.85 1.32 5.43
N LYS A 54 -12.53 1.23 6.71
CA LYS A 54 -11.43 0.39 7.20
C LYS A 54 -11.69 -1.11 6.97
N ARG A 55 -12.94 -1.56 7.16
CA ARG A 55 -13.35 -2.96 6.92
C ARG A 55 -13.28 -3.37 5.44
N VAL A 56 -13.63 -2.46 4.53
CA VAL A 56 -13.60 -2.72 3.08
C VAL A 56 -12.15 -2.72 2.56
N GLY A 57 -11.27 -1.85 3.08
CA GLY A 57 -9.84 -1.84 2.78
C GLY A 57 -9.16 -3.14 3.22
N ILE A 58 -9.28 -3.50 4.49
CA ILE A 58 -8.66 -4.70 5.09
C ILE A 58 -9.06 -5.98 4.35
N ARG A 59 -10.33 -6.19 4.03
CA ARG A 59 -10.79 -7.37 3.26
C ARG A 59 -10.18 -7.43 1.86
N GLY A 60 -9.98 -6.28 1.23
CA GLY A 60 -9.35 -6.22 -0.09
C GLY A 60 -7.86 -6.56 -0.05
N GLU A 61 -7.15 -6.05 0.95
CA GLU A 61 -5.74 -6.33 1.17
C GLU A 61 -5.52 -7.81 1.54
N GLU A 62 -6.34 -8.38 2.43
CA GLU A 62 -6.31 -9.81 2.78
C GLU A 62 -6.57 -10.71 1.57
N ALA A 63 -7.53 -10.37 0.71
CA ALA A 63 -7.80 -11.12 -0.51
C ALA A 63 -6.59 -11.09 -1.47
N ALA A 64 -5.97 -9.93 -1.66
CA ALA A 64 -4.81 -9.80 -2.52
C ALA A 64 -3.58 -10.57 -1.95
N VAL A 65 -3.36 -10.52 -0.64
CA VAL A 65 -2.32 -11.32 0.04
C VAL A 65 -2.55 -12.81 -0.22
N SER A 66 -3.80 -13.29 -0.11
CA SER A 66 -4.15 -14.69 -0.39
C SER A 66 -3.87 -15.09 -1.84
N GLU A 67 -4.19 -14.22 -2.80
CA GLU A 67 -3.88 -14.46 -4.23
C GLU A 67 -2.37 -14.51 -4.48
N ILE A 68 -1.60 -13.59 -3.91
CA ILE A 68 -0.14 -13.60 -4.01
C ILE A 68 0.42 -14.89 -3.38
N GLN A 69 -0.03 -15.25 -2.17
CA GLN A 69 0.40 -16.47 -1.48
C GLN A 69 0.14 -17.73 -2.29
N SER A 70 -0.97 -17.79 -3.04
CA SER A 70 -1.34 -18.96 -3.84
C SER A 70 -0.38 -19.28 -4.98
N VAL A 71 0.42 -18.31 -5.40
CA VAL A 71 1.41 -18.48 -6.49
C VAL A 71 2.85 -18.54 -5.99
N LEU A 72 3.09 -18.34 -4.69
CA LEU A 72 4.45 -18.42 -4.14
C LEU A 72 5.00 -19.87 -4.23
N ARG A 73 6.28 -19.96 -4.50
CA ARG A 73 7.03 -21.21 -4.63
C ARG A 73 8.06 -21.33 -3.50
N GLU A 74 8.63 -22.51 -3.37
CA GLU A 74 9.73 -22.74 -2.43
C GLU A 74 10.88 -21.74 -2.70
N GLY A 75 11.31 -21.05 -1.64
CA GLY A 75 12.33 -20.00 -1.70
C GLY A 75 11.81 -18.59 -1.95
N ASP A 76 10.50 -18.41 -2.25
CA ASP A 76 9.89 -17.08 -2.30
C ASP A 76 9.57 -16.58 -0.90
N ARG A 77 9.74 -15.29 -0.68
CA ARG A 77 9.43 -14.62 0.60
C ARG A 77 8.51 -13.45 0.35
N LEU A 78 7.42 -13.39 1.12
CA LEU A 78 6.44 -12.30 1.07
C LEU A 78 6.54 -11.46 2.34
N PHE A 79 6.66 -10.16 2.15
CA PHE A 79 6.60 -9.14 3.19
C PHE A 79 5.39 -8.26 2.94
N THR A 80 4.65 -7.93 3.98
CA THR A 80 3.43 -7.10 3.88
C THR A 80 3.58 -5.85 4.75
N ASN A 81 3.01 -4.72 4.30
CA ASN A 81 3.01 -3.45 5.03
C ASN A 81 4.44 -3.00 5.43
N VAL A 82 5.36 -3.07 4.48
CA VAL A 82 6.75 -2.69 4.70
C VAL A 82 6.90 -1.17 4.63
N SER A 83 7.44 -0.57 5.69
CA SER A 83 7.75 0.85 5.75
C SER A 83 9.24 1.07 5.61
N ILE A 84 9.65 1.85 4.61
CA ILE A 84 11.04 2.22 4.38
C ILE A 84 11.18 3.73 4.19
N GLU A 85 12.38 4.23 4.42
CA GLU A 85 12.73 5.62 4.13
C GLU A 85 14.13 5.69 3.50
N TYR A 86 14.26 6.45 2.43
CA TYR A 86 15.52 6.76 1.80
C TYR A 86 15.60 8.25 1.43
N ASP A 87 16.66 8.93 1.89
CA ASP A 87 16.90 10.36 1.61
C ASP A 87 15.69 11.24 1.99
N GLY A 88 15.14 11.03 3.21
CA GLY A 88 13.96 11.75 3.71
C GLY A 88 12.65 11.47 2.95
N LYS A 89 12.63 10.46 2.09
CA LYS A 89 11.47 10.05 1.30
C LYS A 89 10.90 8.74 1.82
N PRO A 90 9.81 8.77 2.59
CA PRO A 90 9.16 7.57 3.08
C PRO A 90 8.39 6.87 1.96
N ALA A 91 8.30 5.55 2.05
CA ALA A 91 7.41 4.72 1.24
C ALA A 91 6.82 3.59 2.10
N GLU A 92 5.53 3.38 1.92
CA GLU A 92 4.81 2.21 2.42
C GLU A 92 4.57 1.30 1.23
N LEU A 93 4.88 0.01 1.40
CA LEU A 93 4.79 -1.01 0.37
C LEU A 93 3.78 -2.05 0.85
N ASP A 94 2.66 -2.19 0.15
CA ASP A 94 1.59 -3.11 0.57
C ASP A 94 2.10 -4.56 0.62
N ASN A 95 2.74 -5.01 -0.47
CA ASN A 95 3.33 -6.33 -0.58
C ASN A 95 4.66 -6.27 -1.31
N VAL A 96 5.65 -7.00 -0.79
CA VAL A 96 6.96 -7.17 -1.43
C VAL A 96 7.30 -8.66 -1.50
N VAL A 97 7.49 -9.18 -2.70
CA VAL A 97 7.97 -10.54 -2.92
C VAL A 97 9.47 -10.49 -3.24
N VAL A 98 10.23 -11.30 -2.52
CA VAL A 98 11.68 -11.46 -2.73
C VAL A 98 11.97 -12.91 -3.11
N ASN A 99 12.61 -13.12 -4.25
CA ASN A 99 13.01 -14.44 -4.70
C ASN A 99 14.23 -14.39 -5.62
N LYS A 100 14.61 -15.53 -6.17
CA LYS A 100 15.78 -15.62 -7.09
C LYS A 100 15.63 -14.78 -8.37
N TYR A 101 14.41 -14.37 -8.75
CA TYR A 101 14.18 -13.57 -9.96
C TYR A 101 14.26 -12.05 -9.69
N GLY A 102 14.19 -11.63 -8.42
CA GLY A 102 14.29 -10.21 -8.03
C GLY A 102 13.48 -9.84 -6.81
N VAL A 103 13.20 -8.54 -6.72
CA VAL A 103 12.35 -7.93 -5.70
C VAL A 103 11.16 -7.30 -6.40
N PHE A 104 9.94 -7.64 -5.97
CA PHE A 104 8.71 -7.27 -6.64
C PHE A 104 7.75 -6.58 -5.66
N ILE A 105 7.39 -5.33 -5.94
CA ILE A 105 6.35 -4.59 -5.22
C ILE A 105 5.01 -4.89 -5.88
N ILE A 106 3.98 -5.21 -5.09
CA ILE A 106 2.60 -5.36 -5.55
C ILE A 106 1.71 -4.45 -4.73
N GLU A 107 1.35 -3.33 -5.32
CA GLU A 107 0.44 -2.32 -4.74
C GLU A 107 -1.00 -2.72 -5.00
N VAL A 108 -1.85 -2.69 -3.97
CA VAL A 108 -3.25 -3.11 -4.06
C VAL A 108 -4.18 -1.92 -3.92
N LYS A 109 -5.16 -1.80 -4.82
CA LYS A 109 -6.18 -0.75 -4.76
C LYS A 109 -7.59 -1.33 -4.84
N ASN A 110 -8.41 -0.95 -3.88
CA ASN A 110 -9.83 -1.28 -3.84
C ASN A 110 -10.66 -0.11 -4.40
N TYR A 111 -10.53 0.15 -5.69
CA TYR A 111 -11.28 1.21 -6.36
C TYR A 111 -12.57 0.65 -6.97
N THR A 112 -13.71 0.89 -6.31
CA THR A 112 -15.03 0.51 -6.83
C THR A 112 -15.56 1.53 -7.84
N GLY A 113 -16.37 1.10 -8.80
CA GLY A 113 -17.01 1.95 -9.80
C GLY A 113 -16.17 2.13 -11.06
N ARG A 114 -16.56 3.09 -11.89
CA ARG A 114 -15.85 3.40 -13.14
C ARG A 114 -14.66 4.29 -12.86
N ILE A 115 -13.51 3.95 -13.42
CA ILE A 115 -12.29 4.75 -13.37
C ILE A 115 -11.98 5.33 -14.74
N ILE A 116 -11.54 6.57 -14.77
CA ILE A 116 -11.09 7.25 -16.00
C ILE A 116 -9.72 7.88 -15.69
N GLY A 117 -8.78 7.73 -16.61
CA GLY A 117 -7.45 8.33 -16.53
C GLY A 117 -6.46 7.66 -17.47
N GLY A 118 -5.31 8.27 -17.66
CA GLY A 118 -4.18 7.79 -18.44
C GLY A 118 -3.07 7.19 -17.58
N GLU A 119 -2.15 6.48 -18.20
CA GLU A 119 -0.98 5.93 -17.48
C GLU A 119 -0.11 7.02 -16.87
N ASP A 120 0.00 8.17 -17.57
CA ASP A 120 0.87 9.26 -17.15
C ASP A 120 0.20 10.30 -16.27
N ASP A 121 -1.11 10.22 -16.04
CA ASP A 121 -1.82 11.11 -15.15
C ASP A 121 -1.35 10.92 -13.70
N TYR A 122 -1.28 11.98 -12.91
CA TYR A 122 -0.99 11.88 -11.48
C TYR A 122 -2.13 11.26 -10.69
N GLU A 123 -3.36 11.52 -11.13
CA GLU A 123 -4.59 11.14 -10.48
C GLU A 123 -5.58 10.65 -11.53
N TRP A 124 -6.44 9.73 -11.10
CA TRP A 124 -7.55 9.22 -11.90
C TRP A 124 -8.89 9.70 -11.34
N GLN A 125 -9.90 9.82 -12.20
CA GLN A 125 -11.25 10.13 -11.78
C GLN A 125 -12.04 8.86 -11.54
N LYS A 126 -12.66 8.76 -10.38
CA LYS A 126 -13.48 7.63 -9.97
C LYS A 126 -14.94 8.06 -9.87
N PHE A 127 -15.81 7.34 -10.57
CA PHE A 127 -17.26 7.56 -10.60
C PHE A 127 -17.98 6.39 -9.94
N LYS A 128 -18.86 6.70 -9.00
CA LYS A 128 -19.71 5.71 -8.33
C LYS A 128 -21.16 6.16 -8.45
N THR A 129 -22.00 5.34 -9.08
CA THR A 129 -23.45 5.56 -9.13
C THR A 129 -24.12 4.75 -8.03
N THR A 130 -24.98 5.39 -7.24
CA THR A 130 -25.77 4.72 -6.19
C THR A 130 -26.99 4.05 -6.80
N VAL A 131 -27.64 3.19 -6.01
CA VAL A 131 -28.91 2.54 -6.39
C VAL A 131 -30.00 3.59 -6.70
N ALA A 132 -29.96 4.76 -6.05
CA ALA A 132 -30.88 5.88 -6.32
C ALA A 132 -30.52 6.70 -7.59
N GLY A 133 -29.52 6.29 -8.38
CA GLY A 133 -29.12 6.95 -9.62
C GLY A 133 -28.18 8.15 -9.45
N ASN A 134 -27.83 8.54 -8.22
CA ASN A 134 -26.89 9.64 -7.99
C ASN A 134 -25.46 9.20 -8.32
N THR A 135 -24.75 9.99 -9.12
CA THR A 135 -23.34 9.76 -9.46
C THR A 135 -22.44 10.66 -8.63
N TYR A 136 -21.47 10.07 -7.96
CA TYR A 136 -20.44 10.76 -7.21
C TYR A 136 -19.11 10.63 -7.93
N GLU A 137 -18.42 11.74 -8.08
CA GLU A 137 -17.06 11.82 -8.64
C GLU A 137 -16.05 12.03 -7.52
N LYS A 138 -14.91 11.34 -7.61
CA LYS A 138 -13.79 11.48 -6.69
C LYS A 138 -12.48 11.28 -7.43
N THR A 139 -11.50 12.13 -7.13
CA THR A 139 -10.11 11.93 -7.55
C THR A 139 -9.43 10.89 -6.68
N VAL A 140 -8.70 9.98 -7.31
CA VAL A 140 -7.91 8.93 -6.66
C VAL A 140 -6.49 8.94 -7.23
N LYS A 141 -5.51 8.52 -6.44
CA LYS A 141 -4.11 8.43 -6.90
C LYS A 141 -3.98 7.40 -8.03
N ASN A 142 -3.16 7.71 -9.03
CA ASN A 142 -2.77 6.74 -10.03
C ASN A 142 -1.81 5.71 -9.40
N PRO A 143 -2.18 4.43 -9.33
CA PRO A 143 -1.35 3.41 -8.70
C PRO A 143 -0.07 3.12 -9.48
N ILE A 144 -0.04 3.36 -10.80
CA ILE A 144 1.17 3.19 -11.63
C ILE A 144 2.24 4.21 -11.21
N LYS A 145 1.85 5.48 -11.03
CA LYS A 145 2.79 6.51 -10.54
C LYS A 145 3.27 6.21 -9.11
N GLN A 146 2.38 5.69 -8.26
CA GLN A 146 2.73 5.26 -6.91
C GLN A 146 3.78 4.14 -6.94
N VAL A 147 3.54 3.10 -7.70
CA VAL A 147 4.47 1.96 -7.86
C VAL A 147 5.80 2.40 -8.44
N LYS A 148 5.82 3.22 -9.51
CA LYS A 148 7.05 3.75 -10.09
C LYS A 148 7.92 4.49 -9.04
N ARG A 149 7.27 5.28 -8.16
CA ARG A 149 7.94 5.95 -7.03
C ARG A 149 8.46 4.97 -5.98
N GLN A 150 7.66 3.98 -5.59
CA GLN A 150 8.03 2.95 -4.62
C GLN A 150 9.22 2.13 -5.10
N VAL A 151 9.24 1.72 -6.38
CA VAL A 151 10.38 1.03 -7.03
C VAL A 151 11.66 1.85 -6.91
N TYR A 152 11.60 3.15 -7.22
CA TYR A 152 12.76 4.04 -7.08
C TYR A 152 13.28 4.07 -5.64
N ILE A 153 12.38 4.27 -4.65
CA ILE A 153 12.77 4.38 -3.24
C ILE A 153 13.34 3.05 -2.74
N LEU A 154 12.69 1.93 -3.01
CA LEU A 154 13.14 0.62 -2.57
C LEU A 154 14.48 0.24 -3.21
N ALA A 155 14.65 0.48 -4.51
CA ALA A 155 15.92 0.20 -5.18
C ALA A 155 17.09 1.00 -4.57
N ARG A 156 16.86 2.28 -4.24
CA ARG A 156 17.87 3.13 -3.58
C ARG A 156 18.12 2.72 -2.13
N TYR A 157 17.08 2.36 -1.40
CA TYR A 157 17.18 1.83 -0.04
C TYR A 157 18.05 0.57 0.00
N LEU A 158 17.76 -0.40 -0.89
CA LEU A 158 18.52 -1.64 -0.96
C LEU A 158 19.97 -1.41 -1.41
N GLU A 159 20.21 -0.53 -2.39
CA GLU A 159 21.57 -0.18 -2.85
C GLU A 159 22.41 0.49 -1.73
N TYR A 160 21.77 1.26 -0.84
CA TYR A 160 22.45 1.96 0.24
C TYR A 160 22.75 1.07 1.45
N TYR A 161 21.79 0.21 1.87
CA TYR A 161 21.92 -0.61 3.08
C TYR A 161 22.35 -2.05 2.77
N GLY A 162 22.35 -2.49 1.55
CA GLY A 162 22.58 -3.88 1.17
C GLY A 162 23.03 -4.07 -0.27
N PRO A 163 22.59 -5.18 -0.91
CA PRO A 163 22.98 -5.46 -2.27
C PRO A 163 22.19 -4.62 -3.29
N LYS A 164 22.87 -4.22 -4.37
CA LYS A 164 22.20 -3.67 -5.53
C LYS A 164 21.46 -4.77 -6.29
N VAL A 165 20.12 -4.72 -6.23
CA VAL A 165 19.24 -5.70 -6.86
C VAL A 165 18.24 -5.03 -7.80
N TRP A 166 17.67 -5.82 -8.71
CA TRP A 166 16.61 -5.36 -9.58
C TRP A 166 15.28 -5.35 -8.85
N VAL A 167 14.63 -4.19 -8.83
CA VAL A 167 13.30 -4.00 -8.23
C VAL A 167 12.30 -3.71 -9.33
N ARG A 168 11.15 -4.39 -9.30
CA ARG A 168 9.99 -4.13 -10.14
C ARG A 168 8.77 -3.81 -9.29
N GLY A 169 7.80 -3.18 -9.90
CA GLY A 169 6.56 -2.89 -9.20
C GLY A 169 5.37 -2.99 -10.12
N TYR A 170 4.28 -3.47 -9.54
CA TYR A 170 3.01 -3.71 -10.19
C TYR A 170 1.87 -3.23 -9.32
N ALA A 171 0.76 -2.89 -9.94
CA ALA A 171 -0.47 -2.54 -9.25
C ALA A 171 -1.60 -3.52 -9.63
N ILE A 172 -2.48 -3.78 -8.68
CA ILE A 172 -3.69 -4.58 -8.85
C ILE A 172 -4.89 -3.74 -8.44
N LEU A 173 -5.88 -3.64 -9.31
CA LEU A 173 -7.20 -3.15 -8.96
C LEU A 173 -8.12 -4.33 -8.70
N LEU A 174 -8.60 -4.50 -7.44
CA LEU A 174 -9.41 -5.65 -7.02
C LEU A 174 -10.72 -5.83 -7.81
N HIS A 175 -11.20 -4.78 -8.45
CA HIS A 175 -12.40 -4.81 -9.29
C HIS A 175 -12.10 -4.94 -10.78
N ASN A 176 -10.83 -5.15 -11.14
CA ASN A 176 -10.37 -5.28 -12.54
C ASN A 176 -10.91 -4.17 -13.45
N ASN A 177 -10.99 -2.95 -12.92
CA ASN A 177 -11.58 -1.77 -13.56
C ASN A 177 -10.52 -0.72 -13.94
N SER A 178 -9.31 -1.17 -14.28
CA SER A 178 -8.25 -0.28 -14.75
C SER A 178 -8.68 0.48 -16.01
N PRO A 179 -8.47 1.80 -16.06
CA PRO A 179 -8.76 2.59 -17.25
C PRO A 179 -7.70 2.43 -18.34
N VAL A 180 -6.58 1.79 -18.04
CA VAL A 180 -5.44 1.61 -18.94
C VAL A 180 -4.97 0.17 -18.98
N GLN A 181 -4.45 -0.25 -20.14
CA GLN A 181 -3.64 -1.45 -20.26
C GLN A 181 -2.17 -1.04 -20.15
N SER A 182 -1.46 -1.61 -19.20
CA SER A 182 -0.07 -1.25 -18.90
C SER A 182 0.67 -2.47 -18.37
N GLU A 183 1.97 -2.54 -18.64
CA GLU A 183 2.86 -3.57 -18.05
C GLU A 183 2.94 -3.51 -16.53
N TYR A 184 2.55 -2.36 -15.94
CA TYR A 184 2.49 -2.16 -14.49
C TYR A 184 1.18 -2.63 -13.86
N MET A 185 0.19 -3.01 -14.66
CA MET A 185 -1.14 -3.41 -14.18
C MET A 185 -1.32 -4.93 -14.33
N LEU A 186 -1.43 -5.63 -13.19
CA LEU A 186 -1.77 -7.05 -13.18
C LEU A 186 -3.29 -7.20 -13.07
N THR A 187 -3.86 -8.13 -13.83
CA THR A 187 -5.31 -8.32 -13.93
C THR A 187 -5.78 -9.72 -13.52
N SER A 188 -4.84 -10.62 -13.26
CA SER A 188 -5.14 -12.01 -12.90
C SER A 188 -4.05 -12.61 -12.00
N ILE A 189 -4.38 -13.71 -11.31
CA ILE A 189 -3.42 -14.51 -10.54
C ILE A 189 -2.29 -15.03 -11.46
N ALA A 190 -2.61 -15.41 -12.69
CA ALA A 190 -1.61 -15.85 -13.66
C ALA A 190 -0.62 -14.73 -14.05
N ASP A 191 -1.08 -13.47 -14.05
CA ASP A 191 -0.19 -12.33 -14.28
C ASP A 191 0.73 -12.11 -13.09
N ILE A 192 0.24 -12.31 -11.86
CA ILE A 192 1.07 -12.24 -10.64
C ILE A 192 2.18 -13.31 -10.73
N ASP A 193 1.81 -14.57 -10.97
CA ASP A 193 2.77 -15.68 -11.09
C ASP A 193 3.83 -15.39 -12.16
N ARG A 194 3.40 -14.95 -13.33
CA ARG A 194 4.32 -14.59 -14.43
C ARG A 194 5.23 -13.44 -14.05
N ALA A 195 4.69 -12.39 -13.43
CA ALA A 195 5.43 -11.19 -13.08
C ALA A 195 6.58 -11.47 -12.10
N ILE A 196 6.35 -12.33 -11.09
CA ILE A 196 7.34 -12.62 -10.04
C ILE A 196 8.25 -13.82 -10.37
N HIS A 197 7.95 -14.60 -11.43
CA HIS A 197 8.73 -15.80 -11.78
C HIS A 197 9.36 -15.78 -13.18
N THR A 198 9.30 -14.65 -13.88
CA THR A 198 9.97 -14.53 -15.19
C THR A 198 11.42 -14.14 -15.03
N ALA A 199 12.31 -14.96 -15.57
CA ALA A 199 13.75 -14.73 -15.58
C ALA A 199 14.15 -13.86 -16.80
N ASP A 200 14.06 -12.56 -16.67
CA ASP A 200 14.52 -11.61 -17.70
C ASP A 200 15.81 -10.87 -17.32
N ARG A 201 16.35 -11.16 -16.15
CA ARG A 201 17.59 -10.63 -15.60
C ARG A 201 18.42 -11.75 -14.97
N ARG A 202 19.67 -11.41 -14.60
CA ARG A 202 20.50 -12.34 -13.82
C ARG A 202 19.80 -12.65 -12.49
N MET A 203 19.65 -13.93 -12.21
CA MET A 203 19.06 -14.41 -10.96
C MET A 203 19.92 -14.02 -9.76
N LEU A 204 19.24 -13.75 -8.64
CA LEU A 204 19.86 -13.52 -7.35
C LEU A 204 20.30 -14.86 -6.73
N ASP A 205 21.46 -14.87 -6.09
CA ASP A 205 21.88 -16.01 -5.28
C ASP A 205 21.15 -16.02 -3.92
N ALA A 206 21.20 -17.15 -3.23
CA ALA A 206 20.51 -17.35 -1.97
C ALA A 206 20.98 -16.35 -0.89
N LYS A 207 22.26 -15.97 -0.88
CA LYS A 207 22.80 -15.00 0.09
C LYS A 207 22.25 -13.60 -0.15
N THR A 208 22.10 -13.21 -1.42
CA THR A 208 21.48 -11.93 -1.79
C THR A 208 20.01 -11.89 -1.41
N VAL A 209 19.26 -12.97 -1.69
CA VAL A 209 17.85 -13.09 -1.27
C VAL A 209 17.71 -12.98 0.25
N GLU A 210 18.57 -13.67 1.02
CA GLU A 210 18.59 -13.58 2.48
C GLU A 210 18.83 -12.15 2.95
N LYS A 211 19.87 -11.50 2.41
CA LYS A 211 20.25 -10.14 2.82
C LYS A 211 19.15 -9.11 2.53
N VAL A 212 18.49 -9.21 1.38
CA VAL A 212 17.33 -8.36 1.06
C VAL A 212 16.20 -8.62 2.04
N SER A 213 15.94 -9.89 2.36
CA SER A 213 14.86 -10.28 3.29
C SER A 213 15.10 -9.74 4.70
N GLU A 214 16.34 -9.74 5.19
CA GLU A 214 16.70 -9.15 6.48
C GLU A 214 16.42 -7.63 6.53
N LEU A 215 16.60 -6.92 5.43
CA LEU A 215 16.37 -5.47 5.33
C LEU A 215 14.89 -5.09 5.28
N LEU A 216 14.01 -6.05 4.95
CA LEU A 216 12.56 -5.83 4.81
C LEU A 216 11.75 -6.42 5.98
N SER A 217 12.41 -7.05 6.95
CA SER A 217 11.80 -7.73 8.11
C SER A 217 11.48 -6.79 9.26
#